data_45a0863f97a193ef7361c66cb6c3b241
#
_entry.id   45a0863f97a193ef7361c66cb6c3b241
#
_cell.length_a   1.000
_cell.length_b   1.000
_cell.length_c   1.000
_cell.angle_alpha   90.00
_cell.angle_beta   90.00
_cell.angle_gamma   90.00
#
_symmetry.space_group_name_H-M   'P 1'
#
loop_
_entity.id
_entity.type
_entity.pdbx_description
1 polymer ?
#
loop_
_entity_poly.entity_id
_entity_poly.type
_entity_poly.pdbx_seq_one_letter_code
_entity_poly.pdbx_strand_id
1 'polypeptide(L)'
;HVHLVSTRVSKQTGKKINDSYEKLKAQRALSNTMEKLYGLKEEEKLSNLLTYRISSLHQLETLLTKNGYKLKKNTNDENALDILKNGVLQRTLSGKQIVFHNNKGDGRSKQIRMILEKYKNIYSNKVFKVEDRRKQVGMLPEEKQKEDWKPKIEFESELQKKLKDTFGIDIVFHQAYEKHQTKEKLEGGLRPFGYTIIDHNTGCVFKGSEIMKMKNIFKITSETLDKKLFEILKDYNIANHETKKMLMEFLKEHYPEAQIKDFMLFESKKLKN
;
A
#
# COMPACT_ATOMS: atom_id res chain seq x y z
N HIS A 1 18.31 -3.82 -3.03
CA HIS A 1 18.31 -5.27 -2.75
C HIS A 1 19.75 -5.72 -2.50
N VAL A 2 19.96 -6.46 -1.44
CA VAL A 2 21.26 -7.11 -1.14
C VAL A 2 21.09 -8.60 -1.36
N HIS A 3 21.90 -9.17 -2.26
CA HIS A 3 21.96 -10.60 -2.49
C HIS A 3 23.18 -11.17 -1.73
N LEU A 4 22.92 -12.08 -0.78
CA LEU A 4 23.95 -12.79 -0.06
C LEU A 4 24.05 -14.21 -0.65
N VAL A 5 25.21 -14.53 -1.21
CA VAL A 5 25.53 -15.88 -1.66
C VAL A 5 26.54 -16.46 -0.70
N SER A 6 26.21 -17.59 -0.09
CA SER A 6 27.07 -18.31 0.84
C SER A 6 27.04 -19.81 0.59
N THR A 7 28.16 -20.48 0.80
CA THR A 7 28.19 -21.93 0.84
C THR A 7 27.72 -22.42 2.22
N ARG A 8 26.97 -23.51 2.26
CA ARG A 8 26.51 -24.13 3.52
C ARG A 8 27.57 -25.03 4.15
N VAL A 9 28.84 -24.77 3.85
CA VAL A 9 29.95 -25.54 4.35
C VAL A 9 30.90 -24.59 5.06
N SER A 10 31.33 -24.96 6.28
CA SER A 10 32.31 -24.22 7.03
C SER A 10 33.67 -24.34 6.33
N LYS A 11 34.30 -23.22 6.01
CA LYS A 11 35.65 -23.21 5.41
C LYS A 11 36.71 -23.80 6.33
N GLN A 12 36.51 -23.72 7.65
CA GLN A 12 37.48 -24.19 8.65
C GLN A 12 37.39 -25.70 8.91
N THR A 13 36.15 -26.23 8.91
CA THR A 13 35.92 -27.62 9.33
C THR A 13 35.46 -28.55 8.22
N GLY A 14 35.14 -28.01 7.05
CA GLY A 14 34.53 -28.75 5.93
C GLY A 14 33.12 -29.32 6.21
N LYS A 15 32.60 -29.09 7.41
CA LYS A 15 31.29 -29.62 7.80
C LYS A 15 30.13 -28.73 7.35
N LYS A 16 28.99 -29.37 7.06
CA LYS A 16 27.73 -28.64 6.75
C LYS A 16 27.33 -27.77 7.93
N ILE A 17 27.08 -26.49 7.66
CA ILE A 17 26.51 -25.55 8.64
C ILE A 17 25.03 -25.91 8.85
N ASN A 18 24.60 -25.95 10.12
CA ASN A 18 23.22 -26.23 10.46
C ASN A 18 22.30 -25.11 9.92
N ASP A 19 21.41 -25.48 8.99
CA ASP A 19 20.46 -24.61 8.32
C ASP A 19 19.08 -24.59 9.00
N SER A 20 18.95 -25.27 10.16
CA SER A 20 17.71 -25.22 10.95
C SER A 20 17.37 -23.78 11.34
N TYR A 21 16.13 -23.40 11.13
CA TYR A 21 15.62 -22.06 11.41
C TYR A 21 16.35 -20.92 10.64
N GLU A 22 16.90 -21.21 9.45
CA GLU A 22 17.65 -20.25 8.64
C GLU A 22 16.87 -18.94 8.41
N LYS A 23 15.58 -19.01 8.04
CA LYS A 23 14.73 -17.83 7.86
C LYS A 23 14.61 -17.00 9.14
N LEU A 24 14.43 -17.64 10.28
CA LEU A 24 14.33 -16.96 11.57
C LEU A 24 15.64 -16.28 11.96
N LYS A 25 16.78 -16.98 11.77
CA LYS A 25 18.12 -16.43 12.05
C LYS A 25 18.41 -15.23 11.13
N ALA A 26 18.13 -15.34 9.83
CA ALA A 26 18.33 -14.26 8.88
C ALA A 26 17.46 -13.04 9.23
N GLN A 27 16.20 -13.23 9.57
CA GLN A 27 15.32 -12.15 9.97
C GLN A 27 15.75 -11.47 11.27
N ARG A 28 16.18 -12.23 12.28
CA ARG A 28 16.74 -11.67 13.51
C ARG A 28 18.01 -10.87 13.26
N ALA A 29 18.92 -11.39 12.43
CA ALA A 29 20.15 -10.68 12.06
C ALA A 29 19.83 -9.35 11.35
N LEU A 30 18.87 -9.36 10.41
CA LEU A 30 18.41 -8.16 9.73
C LEU A 30 17.78 -7.16 10.71
N SER A 31 16.86 -7.60 11.57
CA SER A 31 16.23 -6.75 12.58
C SER A 31 17.25 -6.12 13.52
N ASN A 32 18.21 -6.90 14.02
CA ASN A 32 19.29 -6.40 14.88
C ASN A 32 20.17 -5.36 14.16
N THR A 33 20.43 -5.56 12.87
CA THR A 33 21.21 -4.62 12.06
C THR A 33 20.42 -3.32 11.84
N MET A 34 19.14 -3.41 11.52
CA MET A 34 18.27 -2.24 11.35
C MET A 34 18.10 -1.45 12.66
N GLU A 35 17.99 -2.14 13.80
CA GLU A 35 17.97 -1.51 15.11
C GLU A 35 19.27 -0.77 15.41
N LYS A 36 20.43 -1.40 15.18
CA LYS A 36 21.75 -0.78 15.42
C LYS A 36 22.04 0.41 14.53
N LEU A 37 21.68 0.34 13.24
CA LEU A 37 22.00 1.37 12.26
C LEU A 37 20.99 2.53 12.26
N TYR A 38 19.72 2.24 12.49
CA TYR A 38 18.60 3.18 12.29
C TYR A 38 17.69 3.33 13.51
N GLY A 39 17.94 2.62 14.61
CA GLY A 39 17.07 2.64 15.79
C GLY A 39 15.68 2.00 15.58
N LEU A 40 15.52 1.22 14.50
CA LEU A 40 14.21 0.64 14.12
C LEU A 40 13.95 -0.67 14.85
N LYS A 41 13.11 -0.62 15.89
CA LYS A 41 12.68 -1.78 16.67
C LYS A 41 11.40 -2.40 16.06
N GLU A 42 11.53 -3.58 15.46
CA GLU A 42 10.40 -4.27 14.83
C GLU A 42 9.30 -4.67 15.82
N GLU A 43 9.64 -5.12 17.01
CA GLU A 43 8.67 -5.48 18.04
C GLU A 43 7.89 -4.26 18.53
N GLU A 44 8.55 -3.12 18.70
CA GLU A 44 7.94 -1.86 19.07
C GLU A 44 7.00 -1.35 17.98
N LYS A 45 7.42 -1.45 16.72
CA LYS A 45 6.58 -1.12 15.56
C LYS A 45 5.31 -1.97 15.53
N LEU A 46 5.44 -3.30 15.69
CA LEU A 46 4.28 -4.19 15.71
C LEU A 46 3.37 -3.88 16.91
N SER A 47 3.95 -3.66 18.10
CA SER A 47 3.19 -3.30 19.28
C SER A 47 2.41 -2.00 19.07
N ASN A 48 3.03 -0.97 18.50
CA ASN A 48 2.36 0.29 18.15
C ASN A 48 1.22 0.11 17.15
N LEU A 49 1.38 -0.76 16.13
CA LEU A 49 0.29 -1.06 15.19
C LEU A 49 -0.90 -1.75 15.87
N LEU A 50 -0.65 -2.57 16.88
CA LEU A 50 -1.70 -3.26 17.63
C LEU A 50 -2.46 -2.36 18.61
N THR A 51 -1.98 -1.15 18.89
CA THR A 51 -2.73 -0.15 19.70
C THR A 51 -3.75 0.63 18.87
N TYR A 52 -3.76 0.47 17.55
CA TYR A 52 -4.71 1.19 16.69
C TYR A 52 -6.15 0.79 16.99
N ARG A 53 -7.04 1.78 17.04
CA ARG A 53 -8.48 1.58 17.20
C ARG A 53 -9.09 1.10 15.89
N ILE A 54 -9.51 -0.13 15.86
CA ILE A 54 -10.10 -0.82 14.71
C ILE A 54 -11.55 -1.18 15.02
N SER A 55 -12.41 -1.28 14.01
CA SER A 55 -13.81 -1.72 14.15
C SER A 55 -14.08 -3.12 13.58
N SER A 56 -13.11 -3.71 12.90
CA SER A 56 -13.25 -5.05 12.32
C SER A 56 -11.90 -5.74 12.11
N LEU A 57 -11.94 -7.07 12.01
CA LEU A 57 -10.76 -7.88 11.70
C LEU A 57 -10.15 -7.52 10.34
N HIS A 58 -10.98 -7.19 9.35
CA HIS A 58 -10.51 -6.74 8.03
C HIS A 58 -9.69 -5.45 8.09
N GLN A 59 -10.03 -4.53 8.99
CA GLN A 59 -9.22 -3.32 9.22
C GLN A 59 -7.86 -3.66 9.84
N LEU A 60 -7.81 -4.61 10.80
CA LEU A 60 -6.55 -5.09 11.35
C LEU A 60 -5.69 -5.72 10.27
N GLU A 61 -6.27 -6.60 9.45
CA GLU A 61 -5.58 -7.23 8.34
C GLU A 61 -5.03 -6.21 7.33
N THR A 62 -5.83 -5.20 6.99
CA THR A 62 -5.42 -4.10 6.09
C THR A 62 -4.25 -3.31 6.68
N LEU A 63 -4.32 -2.93 7.96
CA LEU A 63 -3.27 -2.21 8.68
C LEU A 63 -1.96 -3.01 8.71
N LEU A 64 -2.04 -4.28 9.07
CA LEU A 64 -0.89 -5.19 9.16
C LEU A 64 -0.28 -5.45 7.77
N THR A 65 -1.11 -5.73 6.75
CA THR A 65 -0.65 -5.98 5.38
C THR A 65 0.06 -4.77 4.79
N LYS A 66 -0.46 -3.56 5.03
CA LYS A 66 0.17 -2.31 4.59
C LYS A 66 1.57 -2.12 5.19
N ASN A 67 1.79 -2.66 6.39
CA ASN A 67 3.07 -2.61 7.11
C ASN A 67 3.96 -3.84 6.88
N GLY A 68 3.61 -4.72 5.94
CA GLY A 68 4.42 -5.88 5.56
C GLY A 68 4.22 -7.12 6.42
N TYR A 69 3.19 -7.13 7.26
CA TYR A 69 2.78 -8.31 8.02
C TYR A 69 1.65 -9.06 7.33
N LYS A 70 1.53 -10.34 7.61
CA LYS A 70 0.44 -11.21 7.14
C LYS A 70 -0.28 -11.82 8.33
N LEU A 71 -1.60 -11.72 8.33
CA LEU A 71 -2.45 -12.33 9.35
C LEU A 71 -2.89 -13.72 8.87
N LYS A 72 -2.80 -14.72 9.74
CA LYS A 72 -3.30 -16.08 9.49
C LYS A 72 -4.03 -16.61 10.71
N LYS A 73 -4.99 -17.50 10.52
CA LYS A 73 -5.55 -18.30 11.62
C LYS A 73 -4.47 -19.21 12.20
N ASN A 74 -4.42 -19.31 13.51
CA ASN A 74 -3.54 -20.27 14.18
C ASN A 74 -4.02 -21.69 13.91
N THR A 75 -3.08 -22.63 13.76
CA THR A 75 -3.39 -24.02 13.46
C THR A 75 -3.81 -24.83 14.70
N ASN A 76 -3.39 -24.39 15.88
CA ASN A 76 -3.62 -25.10 17.14
C ASN A 76 -4.76 -24.49 17.99
N ASP A 77 -5.11 -23.23 17.73
CA ASP A 77 -6.19 -22.52 18.44
C ASP A 77 -7.01 -21.72 17.41
N GLU A 78 -8.24 -22.16 17.18
CA GLU A 78 -9.16 -21.50 16.23
C GLU A 78 -9.50 -20.05 16.60
N ASN A 79 -9.36 -19.69 17.87
CA ASN A 79 -9.62 -18.34 18.38
C ASN A 79 -8.37 -17.44 18.35
N ALA A 80 -7.23 -17.96 17.90
CA ALA A 80 -5.99 -17.22 17.83
C ALA A 80 -5.60 -16.86 16.38
N LEU A 81 -4.89 -15.74 16.24
CA LEU A 81 -4.39 -15.24 14.97
C LEU A 81 -2.87 -15.08 15.02
N ASP A 82 -2.20 -15.61 14.03
CA ASP A 82 -0.76 -15.52 13.87
C ASP A 82 -0.39 -14.34 12.98
N ILE A 83 0.49 -13.48 13.46
CA ILE A 83 1.09 -12.40 12.70
C ILE A 83 2.45 -12.85 12.19
N LEU A 84 2.58 -12.90 10.87
CA LEU A 84 3.81 -13.32 10.19
C LEU A 84 4.45 -12.14 9.45
N LYS A 85 5.78 -12.10 9.43
CA LYS A 85 6.56 -11.23 8.55
C LYS A 85 7.53 -12.09 7.74
N ASN A 86 7.48 -11.97 6.41
CA ASN A 86 8.28 -12.79 5.49
C ASN A 86 8.19 -14.32 5.76
N GLY A 87 7.01 -14.77 6.21
CA GLY A 87 6.74 -16.17 6.54
C GLY A 87 7.25 -16.63 7.92
N VAL A 88 7.79 -15.72 8.72
CA VAL A 88 8.24 -15.99 10.11
C VAL A 88 7.21 -15.45 11.09
N LEU A 89 6.79 -16.29 12.06
CA LEU A 89 5.89 -15.90 13.13
C LEU A 89 6.53 -14.82 14.00
N GLN A 90 5.83 -13.70 14.17
CA GLN A 90 6.23 -12.59 15.03
C GLN A 90 5.50 -12.62 16.36
N ARG A 91 4.18 -12.83 16.30
CA ARG A 91 3.31 -12.85 17.48
C ARG A 91 2.04 -13.64 17.19
N THR A 92 1.51 -14.31 18.20
CA THR A 92 0.16 -14.89 18.20
C THR A 92 -0.74 -14.02 19.06
N LEU A 93 -1.90 -13.63 18.52
CA LEU A 93 -2.93 -12.86 19.23
C LEU A 93 -4.07 -13.79 19.58
N SER A 94 -4.43 -13.86 20.85
CA SER A 94 -5.69 -14.46 21.28
C SER A 94 -6.87 -13.58 20.86
N GLY A 95 -8.00 -14.18 20.50
CA GLY A 95 -9.22 -13.44 20.17
C GLY A 95 -9.67 -12.45 21.23
N LYS A 96 -9.37 -12.72 22.51
CA LYS A 96 -9.64 -11.82 23.64
C LYS A 96 -8.78 -10.55 23.65
N GLN A 97 -7.64 -10.55 22.97
CA GLN A 97 -6.73 -9.40 22.87
C GLN A 97 -7.14 -8.42 21.77
N ILE A 98 -8.06 -8.82 20.89
CA ILE A 98 -8.52 -7.99 19.78
C ILE A 98 -9.78 -7.26 20.24
N VAL A 99 -9.63 -5.96 20.51
CA VAL A 99 -10.75 -5.11 20.92
C VAL A 99 -11.23 -4.30 19.73
N PHE A 100 -12.52 -4.40 19.42
CA PHE A 100 -13.15 -3.60 18.37
C PHE A 100 -13.78 -2.34 18.95
N HIS A 101 -13.52 -1.20 18.30
CA HIS A 101 -14.01 0.11 18.69
C HIS A 101 -14.98 0.65 17.64
N ASN A 102 -16.04 1.28 18.07
CA ASN A 102 -16.92 2.00 17.14
C ASN A 102 -16.37 3.41 16.90
N ASN A 103 -15.68 3.60 15.79
CA ASN A 103 -15.08 4.89 15.39
C ASN A 103 -16.04 5.73 14.52
N LYS A 104 -17.27 5.26 14.28
CA LYS A 104 -18.24 5.93 13.43
C LYS A 104 -18.78 7.19 14.07
N GLY A 105 -18.70 8.32 13.34
CA GLY A 105 -19.33 9.58 13.75
C GLY A 105 -18.58 10.34 14.86
N ASP A 106 -17.38 9.91 15.24
CA ASP A 106 -16.54 10.65 16.18
C ASP A 106 -16.04 11.98 15.59
N GLY A 107 -15.47 12.84 16.43
CA GLY A 107 -14.95 14.14 16.02
C GLY A 107 -13.87 14.04 14.94
N ARG A 108 -13.04 12.99 15.01
CA ARG A 108 -11.95 12.77 14.06
C ARG A 108 -12.47 12.33 12.69
N SER A 109 -13.48 11.48 12.64
CA SER A 109 -14.11 11.07 11.39
C SER A 109 -14.70 12.28 10.62
N LYS A 110 -15.29 13.24 11.34
CA LYS A 110 -15.79 14.49 10.76
C LYS A 110 -14.66 15.37 10.21
N GLN A 111 -13.55 15.49 10.95
CA GLN A 111 -12.36 16.22 10.49
C GLN A 111 -11.77 15.61 9.22
N ILE A 112 -11.61 14.28 9.19
CA ILE A 112 -11.12 13.56 8.00
C ILE A 112 -12.04 13.82 6.82
N ARG A 113 -13.36 13.77 7.01
CA ARG A 113 -14.33 14.08 5.97
C ARG A 113 -14.15 15.49 5.39
N MET A 114 -13.97 16.51 6.24
CA MET A 114 -13.72 17.88 5.79
C MET A 114 -12.40 18.01 5.01
N ILE A 115 -11.35 17.32 5.46
CA ILE A 115 -10.07 17.24 4.75
C ILE A 115 -10.30 16.65 3.36
N LEU A 116 -10.98 15.50 3.26
CA LEU A 116 -11.26 14.84 2.00
C LEU A 116 -12.09 15.74 1.06
N GLU A 117 -13.12 16.42 1.56
CA GLU A 117 -13.94 17.33 0.79
C GLU A 117 -13.16 18.51 0.23
N LYS A 118 -12.25 19.08 1.02
CA LYS A 118 -11.40 20.20 0.59
C LYS A 118 -10.38 19.73 -0.46
N TYR A 119 -9.65 18.68 -0.18
CA TYR A 119 -8.47 18.31 -0.98
C TYR A 119 -8.79 17.51 -2.24
N LYS A 120 -9.96 16.85 -2.34
CA LYS A 120 -10.40 16.21 -3.60
C LYS A 120 -10.57 17.17 -4.78
N ASN A 121 -10.71 18.47 -4.49
CA ASN A 121 -10.82 19.53 -5.51
C ASN A 121 -9.48 20.22 -5.79
N ILE A 122 -8.45 19.96 -4.97
CA ILE A 122 -7.12 20.55 -5.07
C ILE A 122 -6.15 19.60 -5.78
N TYR A 123 -6.20 18.33 -5.43
CA TYR A 123 -5.34 17.29 -6.00
C TYR A 123 -6.12 16.35 -6.92
N SER A 124 -5.43 15.75 -7.88
CA SER A 124 -6.05 14.77 -8.76
C SER A 124 -6.60 13.59 -7.95
N ASN A 125 -7.89 13.34 -8.11
CA ASN A 125 -8.60 12.24 -7.48
C ASN A 125 -8.75 11.02 -8.41
N LYS A 126 -8.05 11.03 -9.54
CA LYS A 126 -7.99 9.91 -10.46
C LYS A 126 -7.24 8.76 -9.81
N VAL A 127 -7.77 7.55 -9.93
CA VAL A 127 -7.20 6.32 -9.38
C VAL A 127 -6.72 5.45 -10.52
N PHE A 128 -5.45 5.10 -10.49
CA PHE A 128 -4.79 4.31 -11.51
C PHE A 128 -4.44 2.91 -10.98
N LYS A 129 -4.55 1.93 -11.86
CA LYS A 129 -4.02 0.60 -11.65
C LYS A 129 -2.51 0.62 -11.82
N VAL A 130 -1.79 0.23 -10.77
CA VAL A 130 -0.33 0.12 -10.75
C VAL A 130 0.06 -1.34 -10.49
N GLU A 131 1.02 -1.83 -11.27
CA GLU A 131 1.57 -3.17 -11.09
C GLU A 131 2.82 -3.09 -10.22
N ASP A 132 2.78 -3.74 -9.05
CA ASP A 132 3.95 -3.85 -8.19
C ASP A 132 4.89 -4.94 -8.70
N ARG A 133 5.91 -4.51 -9.44
CA ARG A 133 6.95 -5.38 -10.01
C ARG A 133 8.19 -5.51 -9.13
N ARG A 134 8.19 -4.97 -7.91
CA ARG A 134 9.37 -5.01 -7.01
C ARG A 134 9.89 -6.41 -6.77
N LYS A 135 9.00 -7.39 -6.68
CA LYS A 135 9.38 -8.80 -6.55
C LYS A 135 10.05 -9.36 -7.81
N GLN A 136 9.62 -8.92 -8.99
CA GLN A 136 10.17 -9.37 -10.29
C GLN A 136 11.62 -8.90 -10.46
N VAL A 137 11.92 -7.65 -10.07
CA VAL A 137 13.27 -7.08 -10.16
C VAL A 137 14.26 -7.80 -9.24
N GLY A 138 13.79 -8.40 -8.15
CA GLY A 138 14.60 -9.18 -7.22
C GLY A 138 14.66 -10.69 -7.50
N MET A 139 14.03 -11.16 -8.56
CA MET A 139 14.05 -12.59 -8.93
C MET A 139 15.29 -12.96 -9.73
N LEU A 140 15.68 -14.24 -9.62
CA LEU A 140 16.70 -14.87 -10.46
C LEU A 140 16.33 -14.76 -11.95
N PRO A 141 17.32 -14.92 -12.88
CA PRO A 141 17.09 -14.84 -14.32
C PRO A 141 15.84 -15.59 -14.77
N GLU A 142 15.23 -15.15 -15.86
CA GLU A 142 13.92 -15.60 -16.38
C GLU A 142 13.74 -17.12 -16.44
N GLU A 143 14.80 -17.87 -16.67
CA GLU A 143 14.84 -19.34 -16.68
C GLU A 143 14.43 -20.00 -15.35
N LYS A 144 14.47 -19.27 -14.22
CA LYS A 144 14.10 -19.76 -12.88
C LYS A 144 12.82 -19.12 -12.33
N GLN A 145 12.17 -18.27 -13.10
CA GLN A 145 10.88 -17.70 -12.72
C GLN A 145 9.80 -18.76 -12.88
N LYS A 146 8.98 -18.93 -11.86
CA LYS A 146 7.80 -19.79 -11.98
C LYS A 146 6.84 -19.14 -12.98
N GLU A 147 6.35 -19.92 -13.94
CA GLU A 147 5.39 -19.48 -14.97
C GLU A 147 4.12 -18.82 -14.40
N ASP A 148 3.78 -19.12 -13.15
CA ASP A 148 2.58 -18.59 -12.46
C ASP A 148 2.79 -17.26 -11.75
N TRP A 149 3.95 -16.60 -11.87
CA TRP A 149 4.17 -15.35 -11.17
C TRP A 149 3.36 -14.21 -11.81
N LYS A 150 2.44 -13.63 -11.03
CA LYS A 150 1.66 -12.45 -11.44
C LYS A 150 2.04 -11.25 -10.59
N PRO A 151 2.22 -10.06 -11.21
CA PRO A 151 2.49 -8.85 -10.45
C PRO A 151 1.32 -8.54 -9.51
N LYS A 152 1.62 -8.04 -8.32
CA LYS A 152 0.59 -7.56 -7.40
C LYS A 152 -0.01 -6.29 -7.97
N ILE A 153 -1.32 -6.30 -8.15
CA ILE A 153 -2.04 -5.11 -8.61
C ILE A 153 -2.38 -4.26 -7.38
N GLU A 154 -1.99 -3.00 -7.44
CA GLU A 154 -2.34 -1.97 -6.47
C GLU A 154 -3.06 -0.82 -7.17
N PHE A 155 -3.74 0.02 -6.39
CA PHE A 155 -4.38 1.23 -6.89
C PHE A 155 -3.77 2.42 -6.17
N GLU A 156 -3.41 3.44 -6.93
CA GLU A 156 -2.79 4.66 -6.41
C GLU A 156 -3.46 5.91 -6.97
N SER A 157 -3.38 7.01 -6.23
CA SER A 157 -3.90 8.33 -6.60
C SER A 157 -2.98 9.43 -6.07
N GLU A 158 -2.88 10.57 -6.77
CA GLU A 158 -2.15 11.74 -6.27
C GLU A 158 -2.75 12.22 -4.95
N LEU A 159 -4.08 12.33 -4.89
CA LEU A 159 -4.78 12.70 -3.67
C LEU A 159 -4.42 11.79 -2.48
N GLN A 160 -4.40 10.47 -2.70
CA GLN A 160 -4.00 9.49 -1.67
C GLN A 160 -2.59 9.78 -1.15
N LYS A 161 -1.62 10.00 -2.04
CA LYS A 161 -0.23 10.30 -1.68
C LYS A 161 -0.15 11.61 -0.87
N LYS A 162 -0.80 12.67 -1.35
CA LYS A 162 -0.79 13.97 -0.67
C LYS A 162 -1.45 13.93 0.70
N LEU A 163 -2.55 13.18 0.87
CA LEU A 163 -3.19 12.99 2.17
C LEU A 163 -2.27 12.28 3.16
N LYS A 164 -1.53 11.28 2.70
CA LYS A 164 -0.55 10.57 3.52
C LYS A 164 0.59 11.49 3.93
N ASP A 165 1.21 12.18 2.97
CA ASP A 165 2.40 13.00 3.20
C ASP A 165 2.10 14.24 4.06
N THR A 166 0.91 14.84 3.90
CA THR A 166 0.56 16.10 4.59
C THR A 166 -0.16 15.88 5.92
N PHE A 167 -1.02 14.86 5.99
CA PHE A 167 -1.93 14.66 7.13
C PHE A 167 -1.75 13.33 7.84
N GLY A 168 -0.80 12.48 7.41
CA GLY A 168 -0.65 11.13 7.95
C GLY A 168 -1.87 10.23 7.72
N ILE A 169 -2.72 10.57 6.74
CA ILE A 169 -3.93 9.82 6.38
C ILE A 169 -3.62 8.90 5.22
N ASP A 170 -3.40 7.61 5.49
CA ASP A 170 -3.12 6.61 4.45
C ASP A 170 -4.43 5.97 3.98
N ILE A 171 -4.63 5.90 2.66
CA ILE A 171 -5.81 5.30 2.03
C ILE A 171 -5.39 3.99 1.38
N VAL A 172 -6.11 2.91 1.69
CA VAL A 172 -5.89 1.59 1.13
C VAL A 172 -7.12 1.17 0.33
N PHE A 173 -6.96 1.01 -0.98
CA PHE A 173 -8.03 0.56 -1.86
C PHE A 173 -8.24 -0.95 -1.76
N HIS A 174 -9.50 -1.38 -1.77
CA HIS A 174 -9.90 -2.78 -1.79
C HIS A 174 -10.38 -3.16 -3.17
N GLN A 175 -9.92 -4.31 -3.64
CA GLN A 175 -10.30 -4.89 -4.93
C GLN A 175 -11.06 -6.20 -4.72
N ALA A 176 -12.08 -6.42 -5.54
CA ALA A 176 -12.75 -7.70 -5.57
C ALA A 176 -11.93 -8.70 -6.40
N TYR A 177 -11.63 -9.85 -5.82
CA TYR A 177 -11.24 -11.02 -6.60
C TYR A 177 -12.55 -11.65 -7.12
N GLU A 178 -12.87 -11.44 -8.37
CA GLU A 178 -13.97 -12.17 -8.98
C GLU A 178 -13.61 -13.66 -9.05
N LYS A 179 -14.27 -14.46 -8.22
CA LYS A 179 -14.07 -15.92 -8.16
C LYS A 179 -14.48 -16.68 -9.45
N HIS A 180 -15.17 -16.01 -10.35
CA HIS A 180 -15.72 -16.59 -11.60
C HIS A 180 -15.59 -15.61 -12.77
N GLN A 181 -14.36 -15.38 -13.28
CA GLN A 181 -14.22 -14.72 -14.57
C GLN A 181 -13.87 -15.73 -15.66
N THR A 182 -14.80 -15.92 -16.59
CA THR A 182 -14.51 -16.45 -17.93
C THR A 182 -13.55 -15.49 -18.64
N LYS A 183 -12.60 -16.05 -19.43
CA LYS A 183 -11.51 -15.33 -20.12
C LYS A 183 -11.96 -14.09 -20.93
N GLU A 184 -13.22 -14.00 -21.31
CA GLU A 184 -13.80 -12.91 -22.12
C GLU A 184 -14.11 -11.61 -21.35
N LYS A 185 -14.18 -11.63 -19.99
CA LYS A 185 -14.41 -10.44 -19.15
C LYS A 185 -13.15 -9.77 -18.62
N LEU A 186 -11.97 -10.16 -19.08
CA LEU A 186 -10.69 -9.58 -18.67
C LEU A 186 -10.48 -8.13 -19.14
N GLU A 187 -11.23 -7.66 -20.13
CA GLU A 187 -11.17 -6.27 -20.60
C GLU A 187 -11.81 -5.26 -19.62
N GLY A 188 -12.68 -5.71 -18.72
CA GLY A 188 -13.30 -4.87 -17.68
C GLY A 188 -12.41 -4.55 -16.47
N GLY A 189 -11.20 -5.10 -16.39
CA GLY A 189 -10.14 -4.80 -15.40
C GLY A 189 -10.60 -4.86 -13.93
N LEU A 190 -9.77 -5.37 -13.05
CA LEU A 190 -9.95 -5.26 -11.60
C LEU A 190 -10.21 -3.81 -11.22
N ARG A 191 -11.37 -3.54 -10.59
CA ARG A 191 -11.73 -2.20 -10.12
C ARG A 191 -11.80 -2.19 -8.60
N PRO A 192 -11.31 -1.14 -7.93
CA PRO A 192 -11.49 -1.01 -6.51
C PRO A 192 -12.97 -0.76 -6.20
N PHE A 193 -13.52 -1.49 -5.22
CA PHE A 193 -14.91 -1.34 -4.80
C PHE A 193 -15.09 -0.52 -3.53
N GLY A 194 -13.99 -0.29 -2.79
CA GLY A 194 -14.00 0.43 -1.52
C GLY A 194 -12.59 0.78 -1.06
N TYR A 195 -12.50 1.41 0.09
CA TYR A 195 -11.23 1.79 0.68
C TYR A 195 -11.30 1.83 2.21
N THR A 196 -10.14 1.67 2.84
CA THR A 196 -9.92 1.89 4.28
C THR A 196 -9.04 3.10 4.48
N ILE A 197 -9.31 3.89 5.48
CA ILE A 197 -8.51 5.02 5.92
C ILE A 197 -7.75 4.62 7.18
N ILE A 198 -6.43 4.78 7.17
CA ILE A 198 -5.55 4.61 8.32
C ILE A 198 -5.06 6.01 8.71
N ASP A 199 -5.47 6.49 9.87
CA ASP A 199 -5.01 7.75 10.43
C ASP A 199 -3.86 7.49 11.40
N HIS A 200 -2.65 7.75 10.93
CA HIS A 200 -1.44 7.52 11.71
C HIS A 200 -1.26 8.53 12.88
N ASN A 201 -1.92 9.69 12.81
CA ASN A 201 -1.80 10.70 13.86
C ASN A 201 -2.58 10.34 15.12
N THR A 202 -3.73 9.66 14.95
CA THR A 202 -4.59 9.29 16.08
C THR A 202 -4.62 7.79 16.34
N GLY A 203 -3.91 7.00 15.53
CA GLY A 203 -3.93 5.55 15.63
C GLY A 203 -5.34 4.96 15.43
N CYS A 204 -6.10 5.47 14.45
CA CYS A 204 -7.45 5.02 14.17
C CYS A 204 -7.56 4.49 12.74
N VAL A 205 -8.39 3.47 12.57
CA VAL A 205 -8.71 2.92 11.26
C VAL A 205 -10.21 3.07 11.01
N PHE A 206 -10.56 3.64 9.86
CA PHE A 206 -11.93 3.92 9.46
C PHE A 206 -12.31 3.17 8.19
N LYS A 207 -13.55 2.75 8.10
CA LYS A 207 -14.13 2.27 6.85
C LYS A 207 -14.41 3.48 5.94
N GLY A 208 -13.83 3.51 4.75
CA GLY A 208 -13.93 4.66 3.85
C GLY A 208 -15.37 5.08 3.56
N SER A 209 -16.29 4.11 3.36
CA SER A 209 -17.70 4.41 3.08
C SER A 209 -18.45 5.08 4.24
N GLU A 210 -17.95 4.99 5.48
CA GLU A 210 -18.51 5.68 6.64
C GLU A 210 -18.09 7.14 6.71
N ILE A 211 -16.95 7.48 6.12
CA ILE A 211 -16.46 8.85 6.00
C ILE A 211 -17.01 9.49 4.71
N MET A 212 -16.75 8.87 3.56
CA MET A 212 -17.21 9.34 2.26
C MET A 212 -17.32 8.15 1.28
N LYS A 213 -18.41 8.09 0.50
CA LYS A 213 -18.56 7.05 -0.53
C LYS A 213 -17.45 7.21 -1.58
N MET A 214 -16.84 6.09 -2.02
CA MET A 214 -15.72 6.08 -2.97
C MET A 214 -16.03 6.90 -4.24
N LYS A 215 -17.21 6.75 -4.81
CA LYS A 215 -17.65 7.49 -6.01
C LYS A 215 -17.69 9.02 -5.84
N ASN A 216 -17.74 9.53 -4.60
CA ASN A 216 -17.81 10.96 -4.30
C ASN A 216 -16.42 11.59 -4.14
N ILE A 217 -15.37 10.75 -4.00
CA ILE A 217 -14.02 11.22 -3.78
C ILE A 217 -13.06 10.78 -4.90
N PHE A 218 -13.21 9.57 -5.43
CA PHE A 218 -12.27 9.00 -6.40
C PHE A 218 -12.93 8.71 -7.75
N LYS A 219 -12.18 8.97 -8.82
CA LYS A 219 -12.52 8.59 -10.21
C LYS A 219 -11.55 7.51 -10.66
N ILE A 220 -12.07 6.32 -11.00
CA ILE A 220 -11.28 5.25 -11.56
C ILE A 220 -11.07 5.55 -13.04
N THR A 221 -9.82 5.58 -13.50
CA THR A 221 -9.48 5.90 -14.88
C THR A 221 -8.44 4.93 -15.41
N SER A 222 -8.50 4.70 -16.72
CA SER A 222 -7.50 3.95 -17.48
C SER A 222 -6.74 4.84 -18.48
N GLU A 223 -6.96 6.17 -18.43
CA GLU A 223 -6.35 7.10 -19.38
C GLU A 223 -4.82 7.08 -19.31
N THR A 224 -4.19 6.82 -20.45
CA THR A 224 -2.75 6.56 -20.54
C THR A 224 -1.91 7.78 -20.19
N LEU A 225 -2.34 8.98 -20.62
CA LEU A 225 -1.59 10.22 -20.36
C LEU A 225 -1.60 10.59 -18.88
N ASP A 226 -2.77 10.54 -18.24
CA ASP A 226 -2.90 10.81 -16.82
C ASP A 226 -2.08 9.83 -15.97
N LYS A 227 -2.01 8.57 -16.39
CA LYS A 227 -1.19 7.56 -15.72
C LYS A 227 0.29 7.88 -15.84
N LYS A 228 0.78 8.23 -17.04
CA LYS A 228 2.18 8.63 -17.24
C LYS A 228 2.54 9.87 -16.44
N LEU A 229 1.68 10.89 -16.45
CA LEU A 229 1.87 12.10 -15.65
C LEU A 229 1.94 11.78 -14.15
N PHE A 230 1.04 10.92 -13.66
CA PHE A 230 1.04 10.47 -12.27
C PHE A 230 2.35 9.76 -11.90
N GLU A 231 2.83 8.84 -12.75
CA GLU A 231 4.08 8.12 -12.53
C GLU A 231 5.27 9.08 -12.47
N ILE A 232 5.37 10.03 -13.41
CA ILE A 232 6.44 11.04 -13.41
C ILE A 232 6.36 11.95 -12.17
N LEU A 233 5.17 12.42 -11.81
CA LEU A 233 4.99 13.26 -10.61
C LEU A 233 5.35 12.53 -9.32
N LYS A 234 5.11 11.21 -9.28
CA LYS A 234 5.47 10.35 -8.15
C LYS A 234 6.99 10.16 -8.06
N ASP A 235 7.64 9.86 -9.18
CA ASP A 235 9.07 9.53 -9.21
C ASP A 235 9.95 10.75 -8.93
N TYR A 236 9.58 11.90 -9.46
CA TYR A 236 10.35 13.14 -9.33
C TYR A 236 9.85 14.08 -8.23
N ASN A 237 8.79 13.68 -7.49
CA ASN A 237 8.19 14.49 -6.41
C ASN A 237 7.94 15.96 -6.81
N ILE A 238 7.49 16.20 -8.03
CA ILE A 238 7.28 17.54 -8.60
C ILE A 238 6.12 18.22 -7.88
N ALA A 239 6.43 19.24 -7.10
CA ALA A 239 5.44 20.06 -6.38
C ALA A 239 5.17 21.41 -7.07
N ASN A 240 6.14 21.91 -7.85
CA ASN A 240 6.09 23.23 -8.46
C ASN A 240 5.09 23.27 -9.63
N HIS A 241 4.26 24.32 -9.64
CA HIS A 241 3.24 24.56 -10.67
C HIS A 241 3.83 24.77 -12.06
N GLU A 242 4.91 25.55 -12.17
CA GLU A 242 5.57 25.83 -13.46
C GLU A 242 6.15 24.55 -14.08
N THR A 243 6.82 23.74 -13.26
CA THR A 243 7.37 22.46 -13.72
C THR A 243 6.26 21.49 -14.19
N LYS A 244 5.10 21.49 -13.50
CA LYS A 244 3.94 20.73 -13.95
C LYS A 244 3.41 21.22 -15.29
N LYS A 245 3.38 22.52 -15.50
CA LYS A 245 2.94 23.12 -16.77
C LYS A 245 3.87 22.77 -17.92
N MET A 246 5.18 22.92 -17.74
CA MET A 246 6.20 22.52 -18.72
C MET A 246 6.10 21.03 -19.07
N LEU A 247 5.95 20.18 -18.06
CA LEU A 247 5.77 18.74 -18.26
C LEU A 247 4.49 18.43 -19.05
N MET A 248 3.41 19.15 -18.79
CA MET A 248 2.16 19.00 -19.54
C MET A 248 2.29 19.42 -20.99
N GLU A 249 2.99 20.52 -21.26
CA GLU A 249 3.27 20.98 -22.62
C GLU A 249 4.13 19.95 -23.37
N PHE A 250 5.18 19.45 -22.74
CA PHE A 250 6.02 18.39 -23.29
C PHE A 250 5.21 17.11 -23.59
N LEU A 251 4.34 16.68 -22.66
CA LEU A 251 3.53 15.47 -22.88
C LEU A 251 2.50 15.66 -23.99
N LYS A 252 1.96 16.87 -24.17
CA LYS A 252 1.06 17.21 -25.28
C LYS A 252 1.74 17.09 -26.63
N GLU A 253 2.97 17.59 -26.73
CA GLU A 253 3.75 17.59 -27.95
C GLU A 253 4.14 16.17 -28.37
N HIS A 254 4.54 15.33 -27.41
CA HIS A 254 5.04 13.98 -27.69
C HIS A 254 3.95 12.88 -27.65
N TYR A 255 2.76 13.17 -27.12
CA TYR A 255 1.64 12.25 -27.02
C TYR A 255 0.31 12.92 -27.40
N PRO A 256 0.14 13.35 -28.67
CA PRO A 256 -1.02 14.16 -29.10
C PRO A 256 -2.35 13.44 -29.03
N GLU A 257 -2.37 12.09 -29.00
CA GLU A 257 -3.61 11.30 -28.98
C GLU A 257 -4.32 11.27 -27.61
N ALA A 258 -3.69 11.81 -26.57
CA ALA A 258 -4.26 11.79 -25.23
C ALA A 258 -5.22 12.96 -25.00
N GLN A 259 -6.44 12.68 -24.57
CA GLN A 259 -7.43 13.71 -24.23
C GLN A 259 -7.02 14.45 -22.95
N ILE A 260 -6.63 15.73 -23.11
CA ILE A 260 -6.05 16.56 -22.06
C ILE A 260 -7.11 17.40 -21.32
N LYS A 261 -8.37 17.32 -21.71
CA LYS A 261 -9.46 18.20 -21.23
C LYS A 261 -9.61 18.28 -19.70
N ASP A 262 -9.38 17.17 -19.00
CA ASP A 262 -9.58 17.12 -17.53
C ASP A 262 -8.48 17.78 -16.71
N PHE A 263 -7.27 17.89 -17.28
CA PHE A 263 -6.13 18.49 -16.56
C PHE A 263 -6.20 20.02 -16.56
N MET A 264 -6.68 20.62 -17.64
CA MET A 264 -6.86 22.08 -17.76
C MET A 264 -7.98 22.59 -16.86
N LEU A 265 -9.04 21.80 -16.62
CA LEU A 265 -10.10 22.13 -15.66
C LEU A 265 -9.61 22.14 -14.21
N PHE A 266 -8.60 21.35 -13.89
CA PHE A 266 -8.01 21.28 -12.56
C PHE A 266 -7.20 22.55 -12.22
N GLU A 267 -6.48 23.11 -13.19
CA GLU A 267 -5.68 24.33 -13.01
C GLU A 267 -6.56 25.59 -12.97
N SER A 268 -7.59 25.67 -13.80
CA SER A 268 -8.49 26.83 -13.82
C SER A 268 -9.28 27.01 -12.52
N LYS A 269 -9.53 25.93 -11.78
CA LYS A 269 -10.16 25.98 -10.44
C LYS A 269 -9.20 26.40 -9.32
N LYS A 270 -7.89 26.18 -9.50
CA LYS A 270 -6.88 26.56 -8.52
C LYS A 270 -6.53 28.05 -8.56
N LEU A 271 -6.69 28.67 -9.73
CA LEU A 271 -6.43 30.12 -9.94
C LEU A 271 -7.60 31.02 -9.50
N LYS A 272 -8.76 30.46 -9.13
CA LYS A 272 -9.94 31.23 -8.69
C LYS A 272 -10.17 31.22 -7.18
N ASN A 273 -9.26 30.66 -6.41
CA ASN A 273 -9.16 30.73 -4.94
C ASN A 273 -7.79 31.25 -4.53
#